data_4195559d993c5610cafc7c754ba223c7
#
_entry.id   4195559d993c5610cafc7c754ba223c7
#
_cell.length_a   1.000
_cell.length_b   1.000
_cell.length_c   1.000
_cell.angle_alpha   90.00
_cell.angle_beta   90.00
_cell.angle_gamma   90.00
#
_symmetry.space_group_name_H-M   'P 1'
#
loop_
_entity.id
_entity.type
_entity.pdbx_description
1 polymer ?
#
loop_
_entity_poly.entity_id
_entity_poly.type
_entity_poly.pdbx_seq_one_letter_code
_entity_poly.pdbx_strand_id
1 'polypeptide(L)'
;SVPTNYRARINGSGCAQVISAVATVSIIPQSVGGTSSANPGAICSGEKSTISLTGSVGTIQWQTDESGVFVDIPGATGSNYTTPVLTASTSYRAILTSNNCTPDKSSTTLVTVTPASNGGFAKASATTICNGGTTTLTLTGYTGFIQWQTDASGSFVDIPGATGISYTTPALSTNTNYRANVTNANCGSAQSNTVEITITPTLKGGITTPVASTICKGTFTTINLTQYSGSIQWQSNASGTFKDIIGANGSSYTTPALSVNTTYRAVVSSGTCTPATSTETTIVIIP
;
A
#
# COMPACT_ATOMS: atom_id res chain seq x y z
N SER A 1 47.80 -13.31 34.87
CA SER A 1 48.44 -13.12 36.17
C SER A 1 48.86 -14.48 36.70
N VAL A 2 50.16 -14.59 37.20
CA VAL A 2 50.69 -15.83 37.74
C VAL A 2 50.39 -15.84 39.25
N PRO A 3 49.86 -16.94 39.79
CA PRO A 3 49.67 -17.08 41.21
C PRO A 3 51.04 -16.93 41.94
N THR A 4 51.06 -16.18 43.04
CA THR A 4 52.26 -15.94 43.81
C THR A 4 52.16 -16.68 45.16
N ASN A 5 53.19 -17.49 45.45
CA ASN A 5 53.25 -18.27 46.64
C ASN A 5 54.08 -17.56 47.73
N TYR A 6 53.56 -17.47 48.94
CA TYR A 6 54.14 -16.87 50.09
C TYR A 6 54.28 -17.92 51.16
N ARG A 7 55.44 -17.89 51.90
CA ARG A 7 55.65 -18.66 53.12
C ARG A 7 56.45 -17.87 54.16
N ALA A 8 56.16 -18.04 55.37
CA ALA A 8 56.93 -17.46 56.46
C ALA A 8 58.11 -18.38 56.83
N ARG A 9 59.28 -17.80 57.14
CA ARG A 9 60.43 -18.46 57.68
C ARG A 9 60.63 -17.93 59.09
N ILE A 10 60.73 -18.83 60.08
CA ILE A 10 60.96 -18.48 61.48
C ILE A 10 62.36 -19.00 61.84
N ASN A 11 63.20 -18.08 62.22
CA ASN A 11 64.55 -18.39 62.65
C ASN A 11 64.67 -18.11 64.18
N GLY A 12 65.02 -19.10 64.98
CA GLY A 12 65.34 -18.96 66.39
C GLY A 12 66.84 -19.05 66.60
N SER A 13 67.43 -18.27 67.59
CA SER A 13 68.84 -18.37 67.92
C SER A 13 69.13 -19.77 68.51
N GLY A 14 69.87 -20.58 67.75
CA GLY A 14 70.22 -21.91 68.19
C GLY A 14 69.25 -23.06 67.87
N CYS A 15 68.16 -22.80 67.17
CA CYS A 15 67.13 -23.78 66.79
C CYS A 15 67.05 -23.96 65.27
N ALA A 16 66.63 -25.16 64.83
CA ALA A 16 66.36 -25.42 63.41
C ALA A 16 65.26 -24.47 62.85
N GLN A 17 65.44 -23.97 61.61
CA GLN A 17 64.50 -23.11 60.90
C GLN A 17 63.17 -23.85 60.71
N VAL A 18 62.06 -23.16 61.04
CA VAL A 18 60.72 -23.65 60.78
C VAL A 18 60.14 -22.84 59.62
N ILE A 19 59.48 -23.54 58.66
CA ILE A 19 58.86 -22.95 57.48
C ILE A 19 57.40 -23.22 57.60
N SER A 20 56.56 -22.13 57.39
CA SER A 20 55.09 -22.26 57.36
C SER A 20 54.61 -23.01 56.11
N ALA A 21 53.38 -23.47 56.15
CA ALA A 21 52.63 -23.86 54.89
C ALA A 21 52.65 -22.73 53.88
N VAL A 22 52.55 -23.09 52.61
CA VAL A 22 52.43 -22.12 51.47
C VAL A 22 51.05 -21.53 51.44
N ALA A 23 50.98 -20.19 51.41
CA ALA A 23 49.78 -19.47 51.09
C ALA A 23 49.88 -18.99 49.64
N THR A 24 48.93 -19.36 48.77
CA THR A 24 48.83 -18.94 47.34
C THR A 24 47.89 -17.78 47.19
N VAL A 25 48.42 -16.68 46.68
CA VAL A 25 47.58 -15.53 46.28
C VAL A 25 47.38 -15.57 44.77
N SER A 26 46.12 -15.70 44.33
CA SER A 26 45.73 -15.66 42.91
C SER A 26 45.07 -14.31 42.59
N ILE A 27 45.52 -13.67 41.50
CA ILE A 27 44.89 -12.45 41.01
C ILE A 27 43.82 -12.86 40.02
N ILE A 28 42.59 -12.47 40.31
CA ILE A 28 41.44 -12.68 39.46
C ILE A 28 41.39 -11.54 38.43
N PRO A 29 41.23 -11.81 37.11
CA PRO A 29 41.09 -10.78 36.11
C PRO A 29 39.88 -9.91 36.43
N GLN A 30 39.98 -8.59 36.19
CA GLN A 30 38.87 -7.67 36.29
C GLN A 30 37.79 -8.02 35.22
N SER A 31 36.52 -7.74 35.52
CA SER A 31 35.43 -7.84 34.52
C SER A 31 35.73 -6.89 33.37
N VAL A 32 35.53 -7.36 32.14
CA VAL A 32 35.62 -6.55 30.91
C VAL A 32 34.35 -6.75 30.08
N GLY A 33 33.65 -5.67 29.79
CA GLY A 33 32.34 -5.67 29.09
C GLY A 33 32.41 -6.19 27.66
N GLY A 34 33.50 -5.86 26.96
CA GLY A 34 33.64 -6.23 25.55
C GLY A 34 32.75 -5.48 24.60
N THR A 35 32.68 -5.95 23.35
CA THR A 35 31.90 -5.35 22.28
C THR A 35 30.78 -6.28 21.82
N SER A 36 29.54 -5.80 21.84
CA SER A 36 28.39 -6.52 21.30
C SER A 36 28.10 -6.09 19.85
N SER A 37 27.62 -7.02 19.03
CA SER A 37 27.18 -6.77 17.65
C SER A 37 26.00 -7.66 17.32
N ALA A 38 25.10 -7.17 16.41
CA ALA A 38 23.93 -7.91 15.94
C ALA A 38 24.13 -8.34 14.47
N ASN A 39 23.74 -9.56 14.16
CA ASN A 39 23.73 -10.08 12.81
C ASN A 39 22.45 -10.90 12.54
N PRO A 40 21.58 -10.39 11.62
CA PRO A 40 21.56 -9.06 11.01
C PRO A 40 21.25 -7.95 12.02
N GLY A 41 21.83 -6.74 11.83
CA GLY A 41 21.58 -5.56 12.67
C GLY A 41 20.24 -4.85 12.36
N ALA A 42 19.67 -5.13 11.18
CA ALA A 42 18.34 -4.68 10.77
C ALA A 42 17.53 -5.86 10.24
N ILE A 43 16.31 -6.00 10.69
CA ILE A 43 15.39 -7.12 10.38
C ILE A 43 13.99 -6.59 10.07
N CYS A 44 13.18 -7.42 9.45
CA CYS A 44 11.75 -7.16 9.29
C CYS A 44 11.00 -7.56 10.57
N SER A 45 9.87 -6.88 10.79
CA SER A 45 8.95 -7.26 11.88
C SER A 45 8.55 -8.73 11.74
N GLY A 46 8.70 -9.49 12.83
CA GLY A 46 8.47 -10.94 12.85
C GLY A 46 9.71 -11.79 12.69
N GLU A 47 10.90 -11.21 12.54
CA GLU A 47 12.17 -11.93 12.42
C GLU A 47 12.98 -11.92 13.71
N LYS A 48 14.12 -12.61 13.68
CA LYS A 48 15.07 -12.74 14.80
C LYS A 48 16.45 -12.27 14.37
N SER A 49 17.27 -11.87 15.34
CA SER A 49 18.69 -11.57 15.17
C SER A 49 19.54 -12.36 16.16
N THR A 50 20.82 -12.51 15.88
CA THR A 50 21.79 -13.07 16.81
C THR A 50 22.73 -11.96 17.27
N ILE A 51 22.80 -11.76 18.59
CA ILE A 51 23.71 -10.82 19.22
C ILE A 51 24.96 -11.61 19.66
N SER A 52 26.13 -11.14 19.27
CA SER A 52 27.43 -11.75 19.62
C SER A 52 28.24 -10.80 20.46
N LEU A 53 28.99 -11.36 21.41
CA LEU A 53 29.90 -10.64 22.33
C LEU A 53 31.34 -11.07 22.08
N THR A 54 32.25 -10.10 21.95
CA THR A 54 33.68 -10.31 21.77
C THR A 54 34.49 -9.48 22.74
N GLY A 55 35.70 -9.95 23.09
CA GLY A 55 36.63 -9.23 23.96
C GLY A 55 36.18 -9.09 25.42
N SER A 56 35.24 -9.91 25.87
CA SER A 56 34.71 -9.86 27.25
C SER A 56 35.50 -10.77 28.20
N VAL A 57 35.52 -10.42 29.51
CA VAL A 57 36.07 -11.22 30.59
C VAL A 57 35.09 -11.29 31.75
N GLY A 58 34.73 -12.50 32.16
CA GLY A 58 33.77 -12.78 33.24
C GLY A 58 32.57 -13.62 32.77
N THR A 59 31.65 -13.91 33.68
CA THR A 59 30.39 -14.56 33.39
C THR A 59 29.45 -13.56 32.74
N ILE A 60 28.73 -14.00 31.70
CA ILE A 60 27.85 -13.17 30.88
C ILE A 60 26.43 -13.26 31.40
N GLN A 61 25.73 -12.12 31.48
CA GLN A 61 24.27 -12.01 31.61
C GLN A 61 23.78 -10.96 30.62
N TRP A 62 23.01 -11.40 29.60
CA TRP A 62 22.39 -10.49 28.62
C TRP A 62 21.24 -9.75 29.24
N GLN A 63 21.08 -8.48 28.80
CA GLN A 63 19.99 -7.59 29.13
C GLN A 63 19.33 -7.04 27.86
N THR A 64 18.01 -6.74 27.95
CA THR A 64 17.22 -6.09 26.92
C THR A 64 16.56 -4.84 27.49
N ASP A 65 16.30 -3.83 26.64
CA ASP A 65 15.55 -2.60 26.97
C ASP A 65 14.10 -2.62 26.45
N GLU A 66 13.55 -3.79 26.12
CA GLU A 66 12.18 -3.94 25.58
C GLU A 66 11.12 -3.23 26.45
N SER A 67 11.36 -3.13 27.75
CA SER A 67 10.48 -2.39 28.69
C SER A 67 10.86 -0.91 28.86
N GLY A 68 11.80 -0.37 28.09
CA GLY A 68 12.34 1.00 28.23
C GLY A 68 13.47 1.14 29.26
N VAL A 69 13.76 0.09 30.02
CA VAL A 69 14.93 -0.01 30.92
C VAL A 69 15.60 -1.37 30.70
N PHE A 70 16.91 -1.43 30.85
CA PHE A 70 17.65 -2.69 30.73
C PHE A 70 17.33 -3.64 31.88
N VAL A 71 16.77 -4.80 31.53
CA VAL A 71 16.48 -5.89 32.45
C VAL A 71 17.19 -7.18 32.03
N ASP A 72 17.53 -8.04 32.96
CA ASP A 72 18.15 -9.32 32.67
C ASP A 72 17.24 -10.24 31.87
N ILE A 73 17.81 -10.90 30.87
CA ILE A 73 17.13 -11.95 30.10
C ILE A 73 17.45 -13.29 30.79
N PRO A 74 16.47 -13.95 31.44
CA PRO A 74 16.69 -15.17 32.19
C PRO A 74 17.38 -16.25 31.34
N GLY A 75 18.50 -16.80 31.85
CA GLY A 75 19.25 -17.88 31.19
C GLY A 75 20.11 -17.48 29.98
N ALA A 76 20.13 -16.21 29.60
CA ALA A 76 20.95 -15.71 28.49
C ALA A 76 22.39 -15.42 28.97
N THR A 77 23.21 -16.47 29.05
CA THR A 77 24.58 -16.43 29.62
C THR A 77 25.66 -16.82 28.60
N GLY A 78 25.32 -17.15 27.37
CA GLY A 78 26.26 -17.49 26.30
C GLY A 78 26.91 -16.27 25.65
N SER A 79 28.03 -16.46 24.95
CA SER A 79 28.66 -15.41 24.13
C SER A 79 27.83 -14.99 22.94
N ASN A 80 26.84 -15.81 22.53
CA ASN A 80 25.81 -15.50 21.55
C ASN A 80 24.43 -15.60 22.19
N TYR A 81 23.55 -14.67 21.82
CA TYR A 81 22.14 -14.68 22.19
C TYR A 81 21.30 -14.49 20.97
N THR A 82 20.37 -15.41 20.69
CA THR A 82 19.35 -15.25 19.63
C THR A 82 18.11 -14.61 20.22
N THR A 83 17.69 -13.47 19.65
CA THR A 83 16.51 -12.75 20.12
C THR A 83 15.23 -13.58 19.92
N PRO A 84 14.17 -13.33 20.66
CA PRO A 84 12.83 -13.74 20.25
C PRO A 84 12.47 -13.09 18.92
N VAL A 85 11.29 -13.41 18.39
CA VAL A 85 10.67 -12.66 17.28
C VAL A 85 10.47 -11.22 17.72
N LEU A 86 11.03 -10.25 16.97
CA LEU A 86 10.91 -8.82 17.29
C LEU A 86 9.87 -8.13 16.41
N THR A 87 9.06 -7.29 17.03
CA THR A 87 8.08 -6.43 16.34
C THR A 87 8.42 -4.94 16.48
N ALA A 88 9.39 -4.61 17.36
CA ALA A 88 9.89 -3.26 17.58
C ALA A 88 11.42 -3.29 17.72
N SER A 89 12.06 -2.19 17.36
CA SER A 89 13.52 -2.02 17.54
C SER A 89 13.87 -2.11 19.01
N THR A 90 14.86 -2.95 19.33
CA THR A 90 15.21 -3.32 20.70
C THR A 90 16.73 -3.29 20.89
N SER A 91 17.19 -2.74 22.01
CA SER A 91 18.62 -2.70 22.35
C SER A 91 18.99 -3.83 23.29
N TYR A 92 20.22 -4.32 23.13
CA TYR A 92 20.79 -5.38 23.93
C TYR A 92 22.20 -4.99 24.45
N ARG A 93 22.53 -5.44 25.65
CA ARG A 93 23.87 -5.36 26.23
C ARG A 93 24.10 -6.54 27.12
N ALA A 94 25.38 -6.80 27.48
CA ALA A 94 25.74 -7.80 28.45
C ALA A 94 26.32 -7.16 29.72
N ILE A 95 26.05 -7.77 30.86
CA ILE A 95 26.77 -7.52 32.14
C ILE A 95 27.78 -8.65 32.31
N LEU A 96 29.02 -8.28 32.59
CA LEU A 96 30.14 -9.20 32.81
C LEU A 96 30.56 -9.14 34.27
N THR A 97 30.61 -10.30 34.92
CA THR A 97 31.03 -10.41 36.32
C THR A 97 32.14 -11.43 36.46
N SER A 98 33.31 -11.02 36.99
CA SER A 98 34.43 -11.89 37.29
C SER A 98 34.52 -12.05 38.81
N ASN A 99 33.99 -13.16 39.33
CA ASN A 99 33.90 -13.44 40.77
C ASN A 99 33.38 -12.21 41.57
N ASN A 100 34.15 -11.74 42.57
CA ASN A 100 33.80 -10.60 43.42
C ASN A 100 34.29 -9.24 42.85
N CYS A 101 34.78 -9.18 41.60
CA CYS A 101 35.17 -7.92 40.99
C CYS A 101 33.91 -7.10 40.57
N THR A 102 34.09 -5.78 40.46
CA THR A 102 33.02 -4.89 40.00
C THR A 102 32.54 -5.34 38.62
N PRO A 103 31.22 -5.54 38.41
CA PRO A 103 30.66 -5.85 37.09
C PRO A 103 30.96 -4.75 36.09
N ASP A 104 31.17 -5.13 34.81
CA ASP A 104 31.33 -4.22 33.69
C ASP A 104 30.28 -4.47 32.62
N LYS A 105 30.02 -3.50 31.74
CA LYS A 105 28.99 -3.54 30.72
C LYS A 105 29.61 -3.60 29.33
N SER A 106 29.04 -4.41 28.46
CA SER A 106 29.38 -4.35 27.03
C SER A 106 28.93 -3.04 26.38
N SER A 107 29.36 -2.80 25.14
CA SER A 107 28.67 -1.85 24.27
C SER A 107 27.19 -2.23 24.14
N THR A 108 26.32 -1.22 23.90
CA THR A 108 24.91 -1.46 23.57
C THR A 108 24.78 -1.68 22.08
N THR A 109 24.01 -2.68 21.68
CA THR A 109 23.68 -2.99 20.26
C THR A 109 22.19 -2.87 20.05
N LEU A 110 21.81 -2.06 19.06
CA LEU A 110 20.42 -1.92 18.62
C LEU A 110 20.13 -2.91 17.47
N VAL A 111 19.07 -3.70 17.59
CA VAL A 111 18.44 -4.40 16.47
C VAL A 111 17.31 -3.53 15.95
N THR A 112 17.48 -3.01 14.73
CA THR A 112 16.46 -2.18 14.08
C THR A 112 15.39 -3.05 13.44
N VAL A 113 14.12 -2.83 13.76
CA VAL A 113 12.98 -3.54 13.18
C VAL A 113 12.26 -2.61 12.20
N THR A 114 12.20 -3.03 10.94
CA THR A 114 11.42 -2.36 9.89
C THR A 114 10.05 -3.00 9.84
N PRO A 115 8.95 -2.22 9.87
CA PRO A 115 7.60 -2.75 9.69
C PRO A 115 7.46 -3.49 8.35
N ALA A 116 6.66 -4.56 8.33
CA ALA A 116 6.30 -5.25 7.09
C ALA A 116 5.59 -4.29 6.12
N SER A 117 5.75 -4.53 4.80
CA SER A 117 5.01 -3.80 3.79
C SER A 117 3.50 -4.02 3.97
N ASN A 118 2.71 -2.96 3.82
CA ASN A 118 1.25 -3.01 3.79
C ASN A 118 0.75 -2.34 2.51
N GLY A 119 0.01 -3.08 1.67
CA GLY A 119 -0.50 -2.59 0.39
C GLY A 119 -1.55 -1.50 0.50
N GLY A 120 -2.22 -1.38 1.65
CA GLY A 120 -3.26 -0.41 1.88
C GLY A 120 -4.54 -0.67 1.08
N PHE A 121 -5.36 0.37 0.96
CA PHE A 121 -6.63 0.34 0.23
C PHE A 121 -6.66 1.41 -0.86
N ALA A 122 -6.78 0.98 -2.12
CA ALA A 122 -6.91 1.83 -3.29
C ALA A 122 -8.38 2.15 -3.58
N LYS A 123 -8.67 3.43 -3.90
CA LYS A 123 -10.00 3.91 -4.27
C LYS A 123 -9.89 4.88 -5.45
N ALA A 124 -10.83 4.80 -6.41
CA ALA A 124 -10.97 5.78 -7.48
C ALA A 124 -11.99 6.87 -7.11
N SER A 125 -11.79 8.09 -7.61
CA SER A 125 -12.78 9.19 -7.52
C SER A 125 -14.06 8.87 -8.31
N ALA A 126 -13.92 8.12 -9.42
CA ALA A 126 -15.01 7.54 -10.17
C ALA A 126 -14.56 6.19 -10.75
N THR A 127 -15.36 5.15 -10.57
CA THR A 127 -15.12 3.80 -11.12
C THR A 127 -15.75 3.58 -12.48
N THR A 128 -16.66 4.48 -12.89
CA THR A 128 -17.25 4.51 -14.23
C THR A 128 -17.04 5.89 -14.84
N ILE A 129 -16.38 5.95 -15.98
CA ILE A 129 -16.08 7.19 -16.70
C ILE A 129 -16.46 7.07 -18.18
N CYS A 130 -16.59 8.19 -18.85
CA CYS A 130 -16.86 8.21 -20.28
C CYS A 130 -15.61 7.86 -21.08
N ASN A 131 -15.76 7.32 -22.28
CA ASN A 131 -14.66 7.07 -23.20
C ASN A 131 -13.81 8.34 -23.38
N GLY A 132 -12.50 8.22 -23.24
CA GLY A 132 -11.56 9.33 -23.24
C GLY A 132 -11.48 10.12 -21.93
N GLY A 133 -12.22 9.73 -20.89
CA GLY A 133 -12.18 10.34 -19.56
C GLY A 133 -10.98 9.87 -18.71
N THR A 134 -10.75 10.59 -17.62
CA THR A 134 -9.72 10.30 -16.60
C THR A 134 -10.35 10.14 -15.22
N THR A 135 -9.69 9.46 -14.32
CA THR A 135 -10.07 9.37 -12.89
C THR A 135 -8.84 9.42 -12.01
N THR A 136 -8.99 9.79 -10.74
CA THR A 136 -7.89 9.82 -9.79
C THR A 136 -8.03 8.68 -8.79
N LEU A 137 -6.98 7.87 -8.69
CA LEU A 137 -6.80 6.82 -7.70
C LEU A 137 -6.12 7.41 -6.46
N THR A 138 -6.51 6.96 -5.28
CA THR A 138 -5.90 7.36 -4.00
C THR A 138 -5.67 6.13 -3.15
N LEU A 139 -4.49 6.03 -2.50
CA LEU A 139 -4.12 4.94 -1.61
C LEU A 139 -4.15 5.40 -0.16
N THR A 140 -4.73 4.58 0.73
CA THR A 140 -4.80 4.85 2.17
C THR A 140 -4.37 3.61 2.97
N GLY A 141 -3.90 3.80 4.22
CA GLY A 141 -3.58 2.69 5.13
C GLY A 141 -2.40 1.82 4.70
N TYR A 142 -1.50 2.31 3.87
CA TYR A 142 -0.31 1.62 3.38
C TYR A 142 0.91 1.86 4.29
N THR A 143 1.92 0.98 4.18
CA THR A 143 3.23 1.12 4.85
C THR A 143 4.33 0.77 3.88
N GLY A 144 5.12 1.77 3.45
CA GLY A 144 6.23 1.63 2.52
C GLY A 144 6.17 2.61 1.34
N PHE A 145 6.93 2.32 0.29
CA PHE A 145 7.01 3.09 -0.95
C PHE A 145 6.00 2.56 -1.95
N ILE A 146 5.26 3.46 -2.57
CA ILE A 146 4.18 3.15 -3.52
C ILE A 146 4.75 3.05 -4.94
N GLN A 147 4.27 2.05 -5.69
CA GLN A 147 4.37 1.95 -7.15
C GLN A 147 3.00 1.54 -7.69
N TRP A 148 2.35 2.43 -8.44
CA TRP A 148 1.09 2.10 -9.10
C TRP A 148 1.34 1.17 -10.29
N GLN A 149 0.40 0.24 -10.49
CA GLN A 149 0.39 -0.76 -11.57
C GLN A 149 -0.93 -0.71 -12.33
N THR A 150 -0.88 -1.08 -13.61
CA THR A 150 -2.05 -1.24 -14.49
C THR A 150 -1.96 -2.55 -15.26
N ASP A 151 -3.12 -3.11 -15.62
CA ASP A 151 -3.23 -4.30 -16.48
C ASP A 151 -3.60 -3.96 -17.93
N ALA A 152 -3.48 -2.69 -18.34
CA ALA A 152 -3.81 -2.24 -19.70
C ALA A 152 -3.11 -3.06 -20.81
N SER A 153 -2.01 -3.75 -20.50
CA SER A 153 -1.29 -4.66 -21.40
C SER A 153 -1.67 -6.14 -21.25
N GLY A 154 -2.72 -6.45 -20.47
CA GLY A 154 -3.19 -7.82 -20.20
C GLY A 154 -2.62 -8.45 -18.91
N SER A 155 -1.60 -7.82 -18.30
CA SER A 155 -1.07 -8.20 -16.99
C SER A 155 -0.63 -6.94 -16.24
N PHE A 156 -0.62 -7.00 -14.89
CA PHE A 156 -0.17 -5.87 -14.09
C PHE A 156 1.30 -5.56 -14.31
N VAL A 157 1.57 -4.34 -14.77
CA VAL A 157 2.92 -3.77 -14.94
C VAL A 157 3.02 -2.44 -14.23
N ASP A 158 4.22 -2.09 -13.82
CA ASP A 158 4.49 -0.81 -13.18
C ASP A 158 4.23 0.37 -14.13
N ILE A 159 3.59 1.40 -13.60
CA ILE A 159 3.40 2.68 -14.32
C ILE A 159 4.61 3.56 -13.99
N PRO A 160 5.50 3.86 -14.95
CA PRO A 160 6.71 4.62 -14.70
C PRO A 160 6.43 5.95 -14.01
N GLY A 161 7.11 6.21 -12.87
CA GLY A 161 6.99 7.45 -12.12
C GLY A 161 5.71 7.61 -11.28
N ALA A 162 4.80 6.65 -11.30
CA ALA A 162 3.56 6.69 -10.50
C ALA A 162 3.81 6.18 -9.08
N THR A 163 4.46 7.01 -8.25
CA THR A 163 4.88 6.68 -6.87
C THR A 163 4.19 7.51 -5.79
N GLY A 164 3.29 8.40 -6.17
CA GLY A 164 2.55 9.26 -5.23
C GLY A 164 1.38 8.54 -4.57
N ILE A 165 0.88 9.14 -3.47
CA ILE A 165 -0.34 8.68 -2.77
C ILE A 165 -1.54 8.65 -3.70
N SER A 166 -1.58 9.56 -4.69
CA SER A 166 -2.60 9.60 -5.73
C SER A 166 -1.97 9.50 -7.12
N TYR A 167 -2.72 8.87 -8.02
CA TYR A 167 -2.38 8.72 -9.42
C TYR A 167 -3.60 9.06 -10.28
N THR A 168 -3.44 9.98 -11.25
CA THR A 168 -4.50 10.28 -12.24
C THR A 168 -4.23 9.46 -13.50
N THR A 169 -5.23 8.68 -13.91
CA THR A 169 -5.12 7.84 -15.11
C THR A 169 -4.96 8.69 -16.36
N PRO A 170 -4.35 8.18 -17.43
CA PRO A 170 -4.51 8.76 -18.76
C PRO A 170 -5.98 8.70 -19.20
N ALA A 171 -6.29 9.30 -20.34
CA ALA A 171 -7.58 9.13 -21.00
C ALA A 171 -7.78 7.64 -21.36
N LEU A 172 -8.86 7.03 -20.85
CA LEU A 172 -9.13 5.61 -21.02
C LEU A 172 -10.20 5.36 -22.09
N SER A 173 -9.97 4.36 -22.94
CA SER A 173 -10.94 3.92 -23.97
C SER A 173 -11.44 2.49 -23.76
N THR A 174 -10.82 1.75 -22.83
CA THR A 174 -11.17 0.38 -22.45
C THR A 174 -11.20 0.24 -20.95
N ASN A 175 -11.97 -0.73 -20.45
CA ASN A 175 -11.94 -1.09 -19.04
C ASN A 175 -10.51 -1.45 -18.63
N THR A 176 -10.07 -0.94 -17.51
CA THR A 176 -8.68 -1.06 -17.06
C THR A 176 -8.64 -1.20 -15.55
N ASN A 177 -7.84 -2.14 -15.07
CA ASN A 177 -7.61 -2.35 -13.65
C ASN A 177 -6.32 -1.66 -13.18
N TYR A 178 -6.36 -1.18 -11.95
CA TYR A 178 -5.25 -0.54 -11.25
C TYR A 178 -5.09 -1.12 -9.86
N ARG A 179 -3.85 -1.17 -9.39
CA ARG A 179 -3.50 -1.47 -8.01
C ARG A 179 -2.21 -0.76 -7.62
N ALA A 180 -1.91 -0.67 -6.34
CA ALA A 180 -0.60 -0.27 -5.85
C ALA A 180 0.19 -1.50 -5.41
N ASN A 181 1.48 -1.55 -5.74
CA ASN A 181 2.48 -2.42 -5.13
C ASN A 181 3.28 -1.56 -4.14
N VAL A 182 3.33 -1.97 -2.88
CA VAL A 182 3.97 -1.22 -1.81
C VAL A 182 5.14 -2.02 -1.26
N THR A 183 6.32 -1.40 -1.18
CA THR A 183 7.55 -2.03 -0.66
C THR A 183 8.09 -1.22 0.50
N ASN A 184 8.53 -1.88 1.58
CA ASN A 184 9.16 -1.21 2.72
C ASN A 184 10.55 -1.80 2.95
N ALA A 185 11.58 -1.09 2.48
CA ALA A 185 12.96 -1.56 2.47
C ALA A 185 13.07 -3.00 1.89
N ASN A 186 13.77 -3.90 2.61
CA ASN A 186 13.90 -5.31 2.20
C ASN A 186 12.81 -6.23 2.78
N CYS A 187 11.73 -5.65 3.32
CA CYS A 187 10.67 -6.40 4.03
C CYS A 187 9.53 -6.86 3.10
N GLY A 188 9.90 -7.23 1.88
CA GLY A 188 8.95 -7.75 0.90
C GLY A 188 8.09 -6.67 0.26
N SER A 189 7.07 -7.10 -0.48
CA SER A 189 6.06 -6.23 -1.09
C SER A 189 4.66 -6.69 -0.71
N ALA A 190 3.73 -5.74 -0.64
CA ALA A 190 2.30 -6.00 -0.45
C ALA A 190 1.50 -5.23 -1.49
N GLN A 191 0.43 -5.84 -1.99
CA GLN A 191 -0.44 -5.23 -2.99
C GLN A 191 -1.70 -4.67 -2.32
N SER A 192 -2.21 -3.55 -2.86
CA SER A 192 -3.54 -3.08 -2.53
C SER A 192 -4.62 -3.97 -3.16
N ASN A 193 -5.89 -3.70 -2.81
CA ASN A 193 -7.00 -4.17 -3.64
C ASN A 193 -6.87 -3.65 -5.07
N THR A 194 -7.47 -4.38 -6.01
CA THR A 194 -7.62 -3.95 -7.41
C THR A 194 -8.83 -3.03 -7.52
N VAL A 195 -8.69 -1.97 -8.31
CA VAL A 195 -9.75 -1.03 -8.69
C VAL A 195 -9.98 -1.12 -10.18
N GLU A 196 -11.16 -1.58 -10.59
CA GLU A 196 -11.58 -1.59 -11.99
C GLU A 196 -12.18 -0.24 -12.36
N ILE A 197 -11.74 0.32 -13.48
CA ILE A 197 -12.32 1.50 -14.11
C ILE A 197 -13.09 1.04 -15.35
N THR A 198 -14.41 1.20 -15.31
CA THR A 198 -15.33 0.83 -16.39
C THR A 198 -15.55 2.00 -17.31
N ILE A 199 -15.47 1.78 -18.62
CA ILE A 199 -15.65 2.80 -19.65
C ILE A 199 -17.06 2.74 -20.23
N THR A 200 -17.79 3.85 -20.11
CA THR A 200 -19.01 4.05 -20.88
C THR A 200 -18.64 4.38 -22.32
N PRO A 201 -19.02 3.53 -23.30
CA PRO A 201 -18.67 3.77 -24.69
C PRO A 201 -19.19 5.13 -25.22
N THR A 202 -18.58 5.64 -26.26
CA THR A 202 -19.05 6.84 -26.96
C THR A 202 -20.50 6.64 -27.41
N LEU A 203 -21.38 7.57 -27.03
CA LEU A 203 -22.78 7.50 -27.34
C LEU A 203 -23.02 7.67 -28.85
N LYS A 204 -23.96 6.91 -29.37
CA LYS A 204 -24.48 7.06 -30.73
C LYS A 204 -25.89 7.66 -30.66
N GLY A 205 -26.12 8.79 -31.34
CA GLY A 205 -27.42 9.45 -31.39
C GLY A 205 -28.48 8.66 -32.15
N GLY A 206 -28.01 7.84 -33.12
CA GLY A 206 -28.90 7.02 -33.95
C GLY A 206 -29.44 7.72 -35.19
N ILE A 207 -30.26 6.98 -35.91
CA ILE A 207 -30.89 7.41 -37.16
C ILE A 207 -32.42 7.42 -36.97
N THR A 208 -33.04 8.56 -37.23
CA THR A 208 -34.49 8.69 -37.22
C THR A 208 -35.08 8.35 -38.60
N THR A 209 -36.10 7.48 -38.62
CA THR A 209 -36.79 7.09 -39.85
C THR A 209 -38.29 7.15 -39.61
N PRO A 210 -39.03 8.06 -40.27
CA PRO A 210 -40.48 8.13 -40.17
C PRO A 210 -41.14 7.03 -41.01
N VAL A 211 -42.28 6.53 -40.56
CA VAL A 211 -43.14 5.62 -41.37
C VAL A 211 -43.67 6.35 -42.60
N ALA A 212 -44.07 7.61 -42.44
CA ALA A 212 -44.41 8.53 -43.53
C ALA A 212 -43.78 9.90 -43.25
N SER A 213 -42.94 10.41 -44.16
CA SER A 213 -42.32 11.73 -44.09
C SER A 213 -43.22 12.85 -44.58
N THR A 214 -44.32 12.51 -45.28
CA THR A 214 -45.33 13.43 -45.77
C THR A 214 -46.70 12.89 -45.36
N ILE A 215 -47.51 13.73 -44.72
CA ILE A 215 -48.83 13.35 -44.18
C ILE A 215 -49.84 14.48 -44.45
N CYS A 216 -51.14 14.14 -44.49
CA CYS A 216 -52.22 15.14 -44.62
C CYS A 216 -52.33 15.95 -43.31
N LYS A 217 -52.76 17.20 -43.44
CA LYS A 217 -53.09 18.11 -42.33
C LYS A 217 -54.05 17.42 -41.34
N GLY A 218 -53.70 17.44 -40.05
CA GLY A 218 -54.51 16.85 -38.98
C GLY A 218 -54.30 15.36 -38.76
N THR A 219 -53.32 14.71 -39.43
CA THR A 219 -52.96 13.30 -39.18
C THR A 219 -51.65 13.16 -38.45
N PHE A 220 -51.29 11.94 -38.09
CA PHE A 220 -50.08 11.59 -37.33
C PHE A 220 -49.24 10.58 -38.10
N THR A 221 -47.97 10.44 -37.69
CA THR A 221 -47.04 9.40 -38.15
C THR A 221 -46.17 8.89 -37.00
N THR A 222 -45.52 7.74 -37.17
CA THR A 222 -44.55 7.19 -36.22
C THR A 222 -43.13 7.38 -36.76
N ILE A 223 -42.24 7.83 -35.90
CA ILE A 223 -40.79 7.97 -36.17
C ILE A 223 -40.05 6.93 -35.37
N ASN A 224 -39.22 6.13 -36.02
CA ASN A 224 -38.41 5.11 -35.40
C ASN A 224 -36.96 5.60 -35.24
N LEU A 225 -36.32 5.29 -34.11
CA LEU A 225 -34.91 5.51 -33.85
C LEU A 225 -34.16 4.17 -33.86
N THR A 226 -33.12 4.10 -34.68
CA THR A 226 -32.24 2.91 -34.80
C THR A 226 -30.78 3.29 -34.63
N GLN A 227 -29.90 2.30 -34.39
CA GLN A 227 -28.44 2.50 -34.28
C GLN A 227 -28.03 3.50 -33.19
N TYR A 228 -28.78 3.59 -32.12
CA TYR A 228 -28.46 4.42 -30.93
C TYR A 228 -27.90 3.59 -29.79
N SER A 229 -27.29 4.28 -28.81
CA SER A 229 -26.79 3.63 -27.58
C SER A 229 -26.98 4.55 -26.37
N GLY A 230 -27.90 4.20 -25.46
CA GLY A 230 -28.23 4.95 -24.25
C GLY A 230 -29.72 5.17 -24.07
N SER A 231 -30.08 6.07 -23.14
CA SER A 231 -31.47 6.47 -22.87
C SER A 231 -31.91 7.55 -23.83
N ILE A 232 -33.15 7.45 -24.33
CA ILE A 232 -33.70 8.33 -25.36
C ILE A 232 -34.53 9.42 -24.69
N GLN A 233 -34.46 10.64 -25.25
CA GLN A 233 -35.39 11.72 -25.05
C GLN A 233 -35.71 12.34 -26.42
N TRP A 234 -36.95 12.20 -26.88
CA TRP A 234 -37.39 12.85 -28.12
C TRP A 234 -37.55 14.35 -27.94
N GLN A 235 -37.25 15.10 -29.01
CA GLN A 235 -37.42 16.55 -29.12
C GLN A 235 -38.14 16.90 -30.40
N SER A 236 -38.91 18.03 -30.39
CA SER A 236 -39.50 18.62 -31.56
C SER A 236 -39.19 20.11 -31.61
N ASN A 237 -39.19 20.67 -32.84
CA ASN A 237 -39.04 22.10 -33.08
C ASN A 237 -40.36 22.82 -33.35
N ALA A 238 -41.50 22.24 -33.00
CA ALA A 238 -42.82 22.82 -33.22
C ALA A 238 -42.99 24.27 -32.73
N SER A 239 -42.16 24.68 -31.74
CA SER A 239 -42.12 26.06 -31.19
C SER A 239 -40.96 26.91 -31.76
N GLY A 240 -40.34 26.49 -32.89
CA GLY A 240 -39.20 27.19 -33.51
C GLY A 240 -37.83 26.78 -32.99
N THR A 241 -37.75 26.17 -31.80
CA THR A 241 -36.55 25.58 -31.20
C THR A 241 -36.83 24.18 -30.70
N PHE A 242 -35.82 23.30 -30.69
CA PHE A 242 -35.97 21.96 -30.14
C PHE A 242 -36.24 21.98 -28.64
N LYS A 243 -37.35 21.34 -28.25
CA LYS A 243 -37.72 21.13 -26.84
C LYS A 243 -38.05 19.66 -26.60
N ASP A 244 -37.80 19.21 -25.39
CA ASP A 244 -38.13 17.87 -24.95
C ASP A 244 -39.62 17.60 -25.03
N ILE A 245 -40.00 16.43 -25.56
CA ILE A 245 -41.37 15.93 -25.58
C ILE A 245 -41.50 15.07 -24.30
N ILE A 246 -42.24 15.57 -23.32
CA ILE A 246 -42.40 14.94 -22.02
C ILE A 246 -42.91 13.50 -22.18
N GLY A 247 -42.13 12.53 -21.56
CA GLY A 247 -42.50 11.12 -21.56
C GLY A 247 -42.18 10.36 -22.87
N ALA A 248 -41.61 11.02 -23.88
CA ALA A 248 -41.21 10.38 -25.13
C ALA A 248 -39.80 9.79 -25.04
N ASN A 249 -39.66 8.57 -24.49
CA ASN A 249 -38.39 7.91 -24.19
C ASN A 249 -38.25 6.56 -24.91
N GLY A 250 -39.21 6.16 -25.73
CA GLY A 250 -39.18 4.91 -26.47
C GLY A 250 -38.31 4.98 -27.74
N SER A 251 -37.97 3.84 -28.32
CA SER A 251 -37.28 3.72 -29.61
C SER A 251 -38.19 4.14 -30.81
N SER A 252 -39.46 4.37 -30.56
CA SER A 252 -40.40 4.94 -31.51
C SER A 252 -41.23 6.03 -30.85
N TYR A 253 -41.56 7.05 -31.61
CA TYR A 253 -42.42 8.14 -31.18
C TYR A 253 -43.52 8.37 -32.20
N THR A 254 -44.77 8.35 -31.76
CA THR A 254 -45.94 8.72 -32.58
C THR A 254 -46.25 10.20 -32.37
N THR A 255 -46.24 10.98 -33.45
CA THR A 255 -46.50 12.42 -33.40
C THR A 255 -47.97 12.67 -33.03
N PRO A 256 -48.32 13.81 -32.45
CA PRO A 256 -49.69 14.26 -32.42
C PRO A 256 -50.18 14.53 -33.83
N ALA A 257 -51.47 14.84 -34.00
CA ALA A 257 -52.03 15.36 -35.25
C ALA A 257 -51.32 16.68 -35.61
N LEU A 258 -50.66 16.72 -36.78
CA LEU A 258 -49.85 17.86 -37.18
C LEU A 258 -50.60 18.78 -38.13
N SER A 259 -50.44 20.10 -37.95
CA SER A 259 -50.98 21.12 -38.81
C SER A 259 -49.93 21.94 -39.55
N VAL A 260 -48.64 21.82 -39.15
CA VAL A 260 -47.50 22.51 -39.73
C VAL A 260 -46.31 21.54 -39.84
N ASN A 261 -45.40 21.83 -40.76
CA ASN A 261 -44.15 21.06 -40.86
C ASN A 261 -43.41 21.11 -39.53
N THR A 262 -43.03 19.95 -39.07
CA THR A 262 -42.38 19.81 -37.77
C THR A 262 -41.17 18.88 -37.87
N THR A 263 -40.02 19.30 -37.33
CA THR A 263 -38.79 18.49 -37.27
C THR A 263 -38.65 17.83 -35.90
N TYR A 264 -38.22 16.57 -35.92
CA TYR A 264 -38.01 15.74 -34.73
C TYR A 264 -36.57 15.23 -34.70
N ARG A 265 -36.04 15.06 -33.51
CA ARG A 265 -34.80 14.37 -33.24
C ARG A 265 -34.85 13.68 -31.88
N ALA A 266 -33.91 12.78 -31.62
CA ALA A 266 -33.70 12.19 -30.32
C ALA A 266 -32.36 12.66 -29.72
N VAL A 267 -32.36 12.92 -28.44
CA VAL A 267 -31.12 13.08 -27.63
C VAL A 267 -30.93 11.79 -26.87
N VAL A 268 -29.75 11.21 -27.01
CA VAL A 268 -29.37 9.95 -26.36
C VAL A 268 -28.32 10.24 -25.29
N SER A 269 -28.56 9.81 -24.06
CA SER A 269 -27.74 10.08 -22.90
C SER A 269 -27.37 8.80 -22.16
N SER A 270 -26.23 8.82 -21.43
CA SER A 270 -25.83 7.78 -20.47
C SER A 270 -25.01 8.39 -19.35
N GLY A 271 -25.51 8.33 -18.12
CA GLY A 271 -24.87 8.92 -16.95
C GLY A 271 -24.55 10.40 -17.17
N THR A 272 -23.28 10.77 -16.89
CA THR A 272 -22.75 12.13 -17.05
C THR A 272 -22.03 12.35 -18.39
N CYS A 273 -22.05 11.37 -19.29
CA CYS A 273 -21.36 11.47 -20.58
C CYS A 273 -22.07 12.48 -21.51
N THR A 274 -21.30 13.12 -22.37
CA THR A 274 -21.84 14.07 -23.34
C THR A 274 -22.93 13.41 -24.18
N PRO A 275 -24.17 13.92 -24.17
CA PRO A 275 -25.26 13.36 -24.97
C PRO A 275 -24.96 13.41 -26.47
N ALA A 276 -25.45 12.43 -27.20
CA ALA A 276 -25.41 12.39 -28.66
C ALA A 276 -26.78 12.68 -29.23
N THR A 277 -26.83 13.39 -30.38
CA THR A 277 -28.08 13.72 -31.08
C THR A 277 -28.23 12.80 -32.28
N SER A 278 -29.49 12.34 -32.53
CA SER A 278 -29.79 11.58 -33.73
C SER A 278 -29.74 12.44 -35.00
N THR A 279 -29.88 11.83 -36.15
CA THR A 279 -30.30 12.56 -37.37
C THR A 279 -31.62 13.27 -37.12
N GLU A 280 -31.85 14.38 -37.80
CA GLU A 280 -33.14 15.11 -37.78
C GLU A 280 -34.05 14.57 -38.87
N THR A 281 -35.36 14.54 -38.58
CA THR A 281 -36.40 14.15 -39.54
C THR A 281 -37.53 15.20 -39.54
N THR A 282 -37.83 15.71 -40.70
CA THR A 282 -38.97 16.67 -40.88
C THR A 282 -40.18 15.95 -41.44
N ILE A 283 -41.29 16.10 -40.76
CA ILE A 283 -42.61 15.65 -41.27
C ILE A 283 -43.26 16.82 -42.02
N VAL A 284 -43.48 16.60 -43.31
CA VAL A 284 -44.08 17.60 -44.22
C VAL A 284 -45.57 17.43 -44.24
N ILE A 285 -46.32 18.55 -44.11
CA ILE A 285 -47.78 18.57 -44.13
C ILE A 285 -48.24 19.00 -45.49
N ILE A 286 -49.06 18.17 -46.10
CA ILE A 286 -49.80 18.50 -47.34
C ILE A 286 -51.26 18.84 -47.04
N PRO A 287 -51.90 19.73 -47.85
CA PRO A 287 -53.31 20.15 -47.67
C PRO A 287 -54.26 18.98 -47.60
#